data_410f14234e256ce195a3432a0280d3e6
#
_entry.id   410f14234e256ce195a3432a0280d3e6
#
_cell.length_a   1.000
_cell.length_b   1.000
_cell.length_c   1.000
_cell.angle_alpha   90.00
_cell.angle_beta   90.00
_cell.angle_gamma   90.00
#
_symmetry.space_group_name_H-M   'P 1'
#
loop_
_entity.id
_entity.type
_entity.pdbx_description
1 polymer ?
#
loop_
_entity_poly.entity_id
_entity_poly.type
_entity_poly.pdbx_seq_one_letter_code
_entity_poly.pdbx_strand_id
1 'polypeptide(L)'
;MCWFAEAVSAFHSGPPKQIRGLGILPWSNAVHYEEESGRRAAFHAAIAGGMVSGYAASNGAALHFVGTELAEVIVSQPDARAYFVGRDDGGEVVERELPVRYLGRQITSARSGSSQAEIGDVEDTAVAA
;
A
#
# COMPACT_ATOMS: atom_id res chain seq x y z
N MET A 1 -5.48 5.49 6.55
CA MET A 1 -4.32 5.81 7.39
C MET A 1 -4.64 5.79 8.89
N CYS A 2 -5.76 6.37 9.35
CA CYS A 2 -6.10 6.45 10.80
C CYS A 2 -6.28 5.09 11.52
N TRP A 3 -6.53 4.00 10.82
CA TRP A 3 -6.71 2.66 11.40
C TRP A 3 -5.40 2.02 11.85
N PHE A 4 -4.28 2.48 11.33
CA PHE A 4 -2.96 2.00 11.71
C PHE A 4 -2.55 2.49 13.10
N ALA A 5 -1.62 1.81 13.74
CA ALA A 5 -1.09 2.22 15.05
C ALA A 5 -0.29 3.51 14.93
N GLU A 6 0.53 3.60 13.91
CA GLU A 6 1.40 4.75 13.65
C GLU A 6 1.45 5.05 12.16
N ALA A 7 1.82 6.26 11.80
CA ALA A 7 2.02 6.64 10.40
C ALA A 7 3.03 7.77 10.27
N VAL A 8 3.58 7.90 9.06
CA VAL A 8 4.35 9.09 8.65
C VAL A 8 3.51 9.90 7.68
N SER A 9 3.21 11.13 8.04
CA SER A 9 2.40 12.06 7.24
C SER A 9 3.00 13.45 7.21
N ALA A 10 2.75 14.20 6.15
CA ALA A 10 2.98 15.63 6.06
C ALA A 10 1.63 16.34 6.02
N PHE A 11 1.44 17.30 6.90
CA PHE A 11 0.29 18.20 6.88
C PHE A 11 0.75 19.53 6.31
N HIS A 12 0.18 19.90 5.16
CA HIS A 12 0.59 21.12 4.46
C HIS A 12 2.10 21.13 4.20
N SER A 13 2.68 22.09 3.68
CA SER A 13 4.07 22.22 3.22
C SER A 13 5.22 21.91 4.23
N GLY A 14 4.99 21.13 5.26
CA GLY A 14 6.00 20.79 6.27
C GLY A 14 6.71 19.44 6.01
N PRO A 15 7.82 19.17 6.72
CA PRO A 15 8.49 17.88 6.64
C PRO A 15 7.57 16.75 7.16
N PRO A 16 7.74 15.51 6.65
CA PRO A 16 6.99 14.36 7.15
C PRO A 16 7.20 14.17 8.66
N LYS A 17 6.11 13.90 9.39
CA LYS A 17 6.12 13.68 10.84
C LYS A 17 5.48 12.35 11.18
N GLN A 18 6.00 11.71 12.22
CA GLN A 18 5.37 10.54 12.82
C GLN A 18 4.11 10.97 13.58
N ILE A 19 3.02 10.25 13.35
CA ILE A 19 1.73 10.44 14.00
C ILE A 19 1.21 9.11 14.54
N ARG A 20 0.36 9.17 15.56
CA ARG A 20 -0.36 8.00 16.07
C ARG A 20 -1.75 7.93 15.46
N GLY A 21 -2.18 6.71 15.14
CA GLY A 21 -3.53 6.39 14.70
C GLY A 21 -4.35 5.67 15.77
N LEU A 22 -5.41 5.01 15.36
CA LEU A 22 -6.33 4.30 16.26
C LEU A 22 -5.80 2.94 16.74
N GLY A 23 -4.81 2.38 16.06
CA GLY A 23 -4.21 1.10 16.44
C GLY A 23 -5.08 -0.13 16.20
N ILE A 24 -6.11 -0.03 15.36
CA ILE A 24 -6.93 -1.17 14.95
C ILE A 24 -6.07 -2.17 14.15
N LEU A 25 -5.21 -1.64 13.27
CA LEU A 25 -4.15 -2.39 12.61
C LEU A 25 -2.84 -2.18 13.38
N PRO A 26 -2.16 -3.24 13.84
CA PRO A 26 -0.97 -3.14 14.67
C PRO A 26 0.30 -2.82 13.86
N TRP A 27 0.14 -2.21 12.72
CA TRP A 27 1.18 -1.85 11.76
C TRP A 27 1.33 -0.34 11.65
N SER A 28 2.45 0.11 11.11
CA SER A 28 2.61 1.51 10.68
C SER A 28 2.25 1.68 9.20
N ASN A 29 2.09 2.94 8.78
CA ASN A 29 1.71 3.26 7.41
C ASN A 29 2.38 4.52 6.89
N ALA A 30 2.72 4.51 5.60
CA ALA A 30 3.07 5.69 4.82
C ALA A 30 2.31 5.68 3.49
N VAL A 31 1.69 6.81 3.14
CA VAL A 31 0.98 7.00 1.87
C VAL A 31 1.71 8.03 1.01
N HIS A 32 1.41 8.07 -0.29
CA HIS A 32 2.13 8.88 -1.27
C HIS A 32 3.64 8.58 -1.26
N TYR A 33 3.97 7.30 -1.17
CA TYR A 33 5.29 6.85 -0.77
C TYR A 33 6.39 7.19 -1.78
N GLU A 34 6.06 7.18 -3.05
CA GLU A 34 6.98 7.49 -4.15
C GLU A 34 6.80 8.89 -4.68
N GLU A 35 5.61 9.47 -4.52
CA GLU A 35 5.24 10.76 -5.11
C GLU A 35 5.70 11.95 -4.26
N GLU A 36 5.73 11.77 -2.93
CA GLU A 36 6.18 12.84 -2.03
C GLU A 36 7.66 12.71 -1.69
N SER A 37 8.40 13.73 -2.05
CA SER A 37 9.84 13.82 -1.75
C SER A 37 10.10 13.68 -0.24
N GLY A 38 11.05 12.79 0.11
CA GLY A 38 11.44 12.53 1.50
C GLY A 38 10.53 11.59 2.27
N ARG A 39 9.37 11.16 1.73
CA ARG A 39 8.44 10.25 2.43
C ARG A 39 9.09 8.91 2.75
N ARG A 40 9.73 8.30 1.78
CA ARG A 40 10.44 7.02 1.94
C ARG A 40 11.54 7.14 3.00
N ALA A 41 12.40 8.14 2.91
CA ALA A 41 13.47 8.36 3.88
C ALA A 41 12.94 8.61 5.30
N ALA A 42 11.86 9.39 5.44
CA ALA A 42 11.22 9.64 6.72
C ALA A 42 10.60 8.38 7.33
N PHE A 43 9.98 7.52 6.52
CA PHE A 43 9.41 6.26 6.98
C PHE A 43 10.49 5.28 7.45
N HIS A 44 11.58 5.15 6.68
CA HIS A 44 12.75 4.35 7.07
C HIS A 44 13.36 4.85 8.37
N ALA A 45 13.57 6.16 8.50
CA ALA A 45 14.12 6.77 9.71
C ALA A 45 13.23 6.55 10.94
N ALA A 46 11.89 6.64 10.77
CA ALA A 46 10.94 6.39 11.84
C ALA A 46 10.99 4.92 12.31
N ILE A 47 11.04 3.95 11.39
CA ILE A 47 11.16 2.52 11.71
C ILE A 47 12.51 2.22 12.36
N ALA A 48 13.61 2.80 11.86
CA ALA A 48 14.92 2.70 12.50
C ALA A 48 14.90 3.25 13.93
N GLY A 49 14.14 4.33 14.16
CA GLY A 49 13.96 4.97 15.46
C GLY A 49 13.01 4.25 16.43
N GLY A 50 12.40 3.12 16.03
CA GLY A 50 11.55 2.30 16.90
C GLY A 50 10.07 2.28 16.55
N MET A 51 9.62 2.96 15.49
CA MET A 51 8.26 2.80 14.98
C MET A 51 8.04 1.35 14.55
N VAL A 52 6.83 0.83 14.77
CA VAL A 52 6.49 -0.54 14.35
C VAL A 52 6.64 -0.70 12.84
N SER A 53 6.99 -1.91 12.41
CA SER A 53 7.01 -2.27 10.98
C SER A 53 5.65 -2.02 10.33
N GLY A 54 5.63 -1.77 9.03
CA GLY A 54 4.36 -1.48 8.39
C GLY A 54 4.40 -1.43 6.88
N TYR A 55 3.39 -0.80 6.33
CA TYR A 55 3.09 -0.82 4.91
C TYR A 55 3.15 0.58 4.32
N ALA A 56 3.79 0.69 3.18
CA ALA A 56 3.85 1.92 2.41
C ALA A 56 3.14 1.73 1.06
N ALA A 57 2.42 2.73 0.61
CA ALA A 57 1.65 2.67 -0.62
C ALA A 57 1.83 3.94 -1.46
N SER A 58 2.09 3.75 -2.75
CA SER A 58 2.06 4.83 -3.74
C SER A 58 0.62 5.20 -4.11
N ASN A 59 0.46 6.28 -4.84
CA ASN A 59 -0.85 6.68 -5.38
C ASN A 59 -1.44 5.56 -6.26
N GLY A 60 -2.73 5.31 -6.11
CA GLY A 60 -3.42 4.27 -6.85
C GLY A 60 -3.24 2.85 -6.30
N ALA A 61 -2.53 2.68 -5.18
CA ALA A 61 -2.43 1.40 -4.47
C ALA A 61 -3.35 1.38 -3.24
N ALA A 62 -4.03 0.25 -3.02
CA ALA A 62 -4.87 -0.02 -1.86
C ALA A 62 -4.40 -1.28 -1.15
N LEU A 63 -4.36 -1.24 0.17
CA LEU A 63 -4.02 -2.36 1.04
C LEU A 63 -5.31 -2.98 1.57
N HIS A 64 -5.56 -4.22 1.21
CA HIS A 64 -6.73 -4.99 1.66
C HIS A 64 -6.35 -5.87 2.84
N PHE A 65 -6.93 -5.60 4.00
CA PHE A 65 -6.74 -6.38 5.22
C PHE A 65 -7.97 -7.25 5.50
N VAL A 66 -7.72 -8.45 5.99
CA VAL A 66 -8.73 -9.33 6.59
C VAL A 66 -8.34 -9.51 8.05
N GLY A 67 -9.16 -9.01 8.96
CA GLY A 67 -8.73 -8.84 10.35
C GLY A 67 -7.55 -7.86 10.42
N THR A 68 -6.42 -8.31 10.95
CA THR A 68 -5.19 -7.52 11.06
C THR A 68 -4.10 -7.93 10.06
N GLU A 69 -4.40 -8.90 9.20
CA GLU A 69 -3.45 -9.45 8.23
C GLU A 69 -3.69 -8.85 6.83
N LEU A 70 -2.60 -8.49 6.14
CA LEU A 70 -2.68 -8.05 4.76
C LEU A 70 -3.03 -9.25 3.86
N ALA A 71 -4.20 -9.20 3.23
CA ALA A 71 -4.66 -10.23 2.30
C ALA A 71 -4.09 -10.02 0.90
N GLU A 72 -4.17 -8.80 0.39
CA GLU A 72 -3.65 -8.45 -0.95
C GLU A 72 -3.39 -6.94 -1.09
N VAL A 73 -2.62 -6.59 -2.11
CA VAL A 73 -2.49 -5.21 -2.58
C VAL A 73 -3.18 -5.10 -3.94
N ILE A 74 -4.06 -4.12 -4.06
CA ILE A 74 -4.85 -3.87 -5.26
C ILE A 74 -4.40 -2.53 -5.84
N VAL A 75 -4.17 -2.47 -7.15
CA VAL A 75 -3.74 -1.24 -7.81
C VAL A 75 -4.67 -0.85 -8.95
N SER A 76 -5.00 0.44 -9.02
CA SER A 76 -5.81 1.03 -10.08
C SER A 76 -4.96 1.61 -11.22
N GLN A 77 -3.66 1.76 -11.01
CA GLN A 77 -2.68 2.23 -11.99
C GLN A 77 -1.60 1.17 -12.20
N PRO A 78 -1.10 0.96 -13.43
CA PRO A 78 -0.15 -0.13 -13.73
C PRO A 78 1.20 0.00 -13.02
N ASP A 79 1.60 1.21 -12.70
CA ASP A 79 2.87 1.58 -12.05
C ASP A 79 2.74 1.77 -10.52
N ALA A 80 1.53 1.69 -9.99
CA ALA A 80 1.31 1.79 -8.55
C ALA A 80 1.92 0.60 -7.80
N ARG A 81 2.53 0.88 -6.65
CA ARG A 81 3.28 -0.10 -5.84
C ARG A 81 2.95 0.01 -4.37
N ALA A 82 3.24 -1.05 -3.65
CA ALA A 82 3.23 -1.05 -2.20
C ALA A 82 4.41 -1.86 -1.66
N TYR A 83 4.80 -1.52 -0.44
CA TYR A 83 5.98 -2.08 0.20
C TYR A 83 5.67 -2.47 1.64
N PHE A 84 6.33 -3.49 2.12
CA PHE A 84 6.49 -3.75 3.53
C PHE A 84 7.86 -3.23 3.96
N VAL A 85 7.88 -2.44 5.03
CA VAL A 85 9.11 -1.89 5.61
C VAL A 85 9.20 -2.32 7.07
N GLY A 86 10.29 -2.94 7.42
CA GLY A 86 10.50 -3.46 8.77
C GLY A 86 11.97 -3.46 9.15
N ARG A 87 12.28 -4.07 10.28
CA ARG A 87 13.66 -4.34 10.69
C ARG A 87 13.93 -5.84 10.58
N ASP A 88 15.11 -6.18 10.12
CA ASP A 88 15.60 -7.54 10.15
C ASP A 88 16.11 -7.94 11.55
N ASP A 89 16.60 -9.16 11.70
CA ASP A 89 17.14 -9.68 12.95
C ASP A 89 18.38 -8.90 13.44
N GLY A 90 19.09 -8.22 12.57
CA GLY A 90 20.21 -7.34 12.88
C GLY A 90 19.78 -5.93 13.28
N GLY A 91 18.50 -5.59 13.16
CA GLY A 91 17.93 -4.27 13.44
C GLY A 91 18.03 -3.29 12.27
N GLU A 92 18.54 -3.73 11.12
CA GLU A 92 18.61 -2.92 9.90
C GLU A 92 17.22 -2.79 9.25
N VAL A 93 16.93 -1.60 8.73
CA VAL A 93 15.66 -1.37 8.02
C VAL A 93 15.72 -2.04 6.66
N VAL A 94 14.76 -2.92 6.42
CA VAL A 94 14.58 -3.62 5.14
C VAL A 94 13.25 -3.23 4.51
N GLU A 95 13.26 -3.05 3.20
CA GLU A 95 12.10 -2.76 2.39
C GLU A 95 11.88 -3.88 1.38
N ARG A 96 10.66 -4.34 1.26
CA ARG A 96 10.27 -5.37 0.30
C ARG A 96 9.05 -4.93 -0.48
N GLU A 97 9.15 -4.89 -1.80
CA GLU A 97 8.01 -4.66 -2.67
C GLU A 97 7.02 -5.83 -2.55
N LEU A 98 5.74 -5.50 -2.50
CA LEU A 98 4.64 -6.47 -2.38
C LEU A 98 4.06 -6.79 -3.76
N PRO A 99 3.64 -8.05 -3.98
CA PRO A 99 2.90 -8.40 -5.19
C PRO A 99 1.59 -7.64 -5.26
N VAL A 100 1.23 -7.17 -6.45
CA VAL A 100 0.04 -6.36 -6.66
C VAL A 100 -0.92 -7.03 -7.65
N ARG A 101 -2.23 -6.83 -7.44
CA ARG A 101 -3.28 -7.17 -8.39
C ARG A 101 -3.81 -5.93 -9.07
N TYR A 102 -3.63 -5.83 -10.37
CA TYR A 102 -4.12 -4.70 -11.16
C TYR A 102 -5.61 -4.84 -11.48
N LEU A 103 -6.40 -3.79 -11.23
CA LEU A 103 -7.84 -3.75 -11.50
C LEU A 103 -8.18 -3.40 -12.95
N GLY A 104 -7.23 -2.81 -13.69
CA GLY A 104 -7.48 -2.42 -15.07
C GLY A 104 -7.65 -3.62 -16.00
N ARG A 105 -8.41 -3.43 -17.08
CA ARG A 105 -8.43 -4.40 -18.18
C ARG A 105 -7.04 -4.52 -18.77
N GLN A 106 -6.47 -5.70 -18.72
CA GLN A 106 -5.44 -6.05 -19.67
C GLN A 106 -6.08 -6.04 -21.05
N ILE A 107 -5.78 -5.01 -21.85
CA ILE A 107 -6.11 -5.04 -23.26
C ILE A 107 -5.10 -6.01 -23.88
N THR A 108 -5.40 -7.30 -23.82
CA THR A 108 -4.78 -8.25 -24.73
C THR A 108 -5.25 -7.82 -26.11
N SER A 109 -4.33 -7.34 -26.95
CA SER A 109 -4.57 -7.17 -28.38
C SER A 109 -4.78 -8.58 -28.95
N ALA A 110 -6.01 -9.07 -28.88
CA ALA A 110 -6.42 -10.27 -29.58
C ALA A 110 -6.48 -9.92 -31.05
N ARG A 111 -5.58 -10.52 -31.82
CA ARG A 111 -5.76 -10.71 -33.27
C ARG A 111 -7.16 -11.28 -33.45
N SER A 112 -7.88 -10.68 -34.42
CA SER A 112 -9.19 -11.03 -34.90
C SER A 112 -9.51 -12.53 -34.85
N GLY A 113 -10.61 -12.87 -34.17
CA GLY A 113 -11.25 -14.17 -34.19
C GLY A 113 -12.57 -14.06 -33.41
N SER A 114 -13.68 -14.02 -34.17
CA SER A 114 -15.03 -13.94 -33.64
C SER A 114 -15.33 -15.06 -32.65
N SER A 115 -15.79 -14.75 -31.43
CA SER A 115 -16.74 -15.54 -30.66
C SER A 115 -17.30 -14.76 -29.50
N GLN A 116 -18.61 -14.96 -29.24
CA GLN A 116 -19.44 -14.25 -28.26
C GLN A 116 -18.95 -14.42 -26.83
N ALA A 117 -18.96 -13.32 -26.05
CA ALA A 117 -18.71 -13.32 -24.63
C ALA A 117 -20.04 -13.44 -23.86
N GLU A 118 -20.16 -14.44 -22.99
CA GLU A 118 -21.17 -14.50 -21.95
C GLU A 118 -20.78 -13.55 -20.79
N ILE A 119 -21.78 -12.82 -20.32
CA ILE A 119 -21.64 -11.93 -19.15
C ILE A 119 -21.83 -12.79 -17.90
N GLY A 120 -20.77 -12.97 -17.12
CA GLY A 120 -20.83 -13.59 -15.80
C GLY A 120 -20.96 -12.54 -14.70
N ASP A 121 -21.83 -12.83 -13.73
CA ASP A 121 -22.18 -11.98 -12.60
C ASP A 121 -20.97 -11.50 -11.78
N VAL A 122 -20.99 -10.22 -11.42
CA VAL A 122 -20.04 -9.60 -10.51
C VAL A 122 -20.59 -9.71 -9.09
N GLU A 123 -19.97 -10.52 -8.25
CA GLU A 123 -20.22 -10.48 -6.81
C GLU A 123 -19.52 -9.28 -6.17
N ASP A 124 -20.32 -8.54 -5.40
CA ASP A 124 -19.98 -7.28 -4.75
C ASP A 124 -19.16 -7.55 -3.49
N THR A 125 -17.87 -7.21 -3.51
CA THR A 125 -17.01 -7.16 -2.31
C THR A 125 -16.62 -5.73 -2.02
N ALA A 126 -17.05 -5.22 -0.85
CA ALA A 126 -16.72 -3.88 -0.40
C ALA A 126 -15.21 -3.75 -0.08
N VAL A 127 -14.55 -2.80 -0.72
CA VAL A 127 -13.14 -2.44 -0.48
C VAL A 127 -13.12 -1.12 0.30
N ALA A 128 -12.54 -1.14 1.51
CA ALA A 128 -12.25 0.07 2.26
C ALA A 128 -10.83 0.57 1.91
N ALA A 129 -10.75 1.76 1.40
CA ALA A 129 -9.50 2.45 1.17
C ALA A 129 -8.99 3.15 2.45
#